data_6a65a9194b41c40f0e64870ad9265a3c
#
_entry.id   6a65a9194b41c40f0e64870ad9265a3c
#
_cell.length_a   1.000
_cell.length_b   1.000
_cell.length_c   1.000
_cell.angle_alpha   90.00
_cell.angle_beta   90.00
_cell.angle_gamma   90.00
#
_symmetry.space_group_name_H-M   'P 1'
#
loop_
_entity.id
_entity.type
_entity.pdbx_description
1 polymer ?
#
loop_
_entity_poly.entity_id
_entity_poly.type
_entity_poly.pdbx_seq_one_letter_code
_entity_poly.pdbx_strand_id
1 'polypeptide(L)'
;MQKFMALLFITSVLLLQACSQLPENIEPVTDFDVNRYLGTWYEIARLDHSFERGLQQVTAEYSLRDDGGIKVVNRGFDTQKQEWDEAIGKAYFVGDKDVGQLKVSFFGPFYGGYNIIALDEAYQYAMVCGPDRAYLWILARTPDLDQSIVDSLVKAAGGLGFATQELIYVDHE
;
A
#
# COMPACT_ATOMS: atom_id res chain seq x y z
N MET A 1 -24.32 -59.48 -23.79
CA MET A 1 -24.56 -58.66 -22.59
C MET A 1 -23.34 -57.74 -22.39
N GLN A 2 -23.38 -56.53 -22.99
CA GLN A 2 -22.31 -55.53 -22.87
C GLN A 2 -22.61 -54.62 -21.69
N LYS A 3 -21.69 -54.61 -20.72
CA LYS A 3 -21.78 -53.70 -19.61
C LYS A 3 -21.15 -52.37 -20.01
N PHE A 4 -21.95 -51.32 -20.14
CA PHE A 4 -21.52 -49.92 -20.28
C PHE A 4 -20.98 -49.44 -18.92
N MET A 5 -19.68 -49.19 -18.87
CA MET A 5 -19.01 -48.55 -17.74
C MET A 5 -19.02 -47.05 -18.00
N ALA A 6 -19.91 -46.32 -17.30
CA ALA A 6 -19.96 -44.86 -17.36
C ALA A 6 -18.78 -44.31 -16.56
N LEU A 7 -17.84 -43.68 -17.26
CA LEU A 7 -16.70 -42.98 -16.65
C LEU A 7 -17.17 -41.58 -16.24
N LEU A 8 -17.35 -41.37 -14.93
CA LEU A 8 -17.70 -40.08 -14.35
C LEU A 8 -16.44 -39.21 -14.32
N PHE A 9 -16.31 -38.28 -15.26
CA PHE A 9 -15.31 -37.20 -15.20
C PHE A 9 -15.72 -36.19 -14.15
N ILE A 10 -15.14 -36.27 -12.98
CA ILE A 10 -15.22 -35.20 -11.98
C ILE A 10 -14.21 -34.11 -12.39
N THR A 11 -14.68 -33.10 -13.08
CA THR A 11 -13.95 -31.88 -13.34
C THR A 11 -13.82 -31.12 -12.00
N SER A 12 -12.67 -31.28 -11.35
CA SER A 12 -12.27 -30.46 -10.22
C SER A 12 -12.01 -29.05 -10.74
N VAL A 13 -12.96 -28.16 -10.56
CA VAL A 13 -12.76 -26.71 -10.77
C VAL A 13 -11.86 -26.23 -9.62
N LEU A 14 -10.56 -26.16 -9.86
CA LEU A 14 -9.63 -25.42 -9.03
C LEU A 14 -10.07 -23.95 -9.13
N LEU A 15 -10.80 -23.48 -8.13
CA LEU A 15 -10.97 -22.06 -7.84
C LEU A 15 -9.58 -21.52 -7.50
N LEU A 16 -8.90 -20.95 -8.49
CA LEU A 16 -7.80 -20.04 -8.27
C LEU A 16 -8.36 -18.87 -7.45
N GLN A 17 -8.24 -18.93 -6.14
CA GLN A 17 -8.39 -17.76 -5.30
C GLN A 17 -7.25 -16.84 -5.72
N ALA A 18 -7.55 -15.86 -6.56
CA ALA A 18 -6.68 -14.72 -6.74
C ALA A 18 -6.42 -14.17 -5.34
N CYS A 19 -5.16 -14.19 -4.91
CA CYS A 19 -4.77 -13.52 -3.67
C CYS A 19 -5.28 -12.09 -3.78
N SER A 20 -6.28 -11.74 -2.98
CA SER A 20 -6.83 -10.41 -2.92
C SER A 20 -5.69 -9.47 -2.55
N GLN A 21 -5.33 -8.57 -3.46
CA GLN A 21 -4.33 -7.53 -3.20
C GLN A 21 -4.94 -6.37 -2.39
N LEU A 22 -6.16 -6.52 -1.93
CA LEU A 22 -6.97 -5.52 -1.25
C LEU A 22 -7.78 -6.20 -0.13
N PRO A 23 -7.86 -5.63 1.09
CA PRO A 23 -8.69 -6.15 2.17
C PRO A 23 -10.19 -6.14 1.80
N GLU A 24 -10.94 -7.08 2.32
CA GLU A 24 -12.39 -7.16 2.10
C GLU A 24 -13.12 -5.88 2.56
N ASN A 25 -14.11 -5.42 1.77
CA ASN A 25 -14.90 -4.20 2.02
C ASN A 25 -14.07 -2.89 2.10
N ILE A 26 -12.91 -2.87 1.46
CA ILE A 26 -12.14 -1.65 1.23
C ILE A 26 -12.08 -1.40 -0.27
N GLU A 27 -12.31 -0.16 -0.68
CA GLU A 27 -12.25 0.26 -2.08
C GLU A 27 -11.12 1.28 -2.25
N PRO A 28 -10.29 1.15 -3.30
CA PRO A 28 -9.30 2.16 -3.64
C PRO A 28 -10.00 3.38 -4.25
N VAL A 29 -9.34 4.54 -4.18
CA VAL A 29 -9.85 5.76 -4.79
C VAL A 29 -9.96 5.62 -6.31
N THR A 30 -10.98 6.26 -6.89
CA THR A 30 -11.18 6.42 -8.34
C THR A 30 -10.74 7.82 -8.79
N ASP A 31 -10.74 8.07 -10.10
CA ASP A 31 -10.26 9.32 -10.71
C ASP A 31 -8.81 9.66 -10.31
N PHE A 32 -8.01 8.62 -10.09
CA PHE A 32 -6.61 8.73 -9.68
C PHE A 32 -5.71 9.18 -10.84
N ASP A 33 -4.96 10.26 -10.64
CA ASP A 33 -3.93 10.72 -11.58
C ASP A 33 -2.54 10.47 -11.00
N VAL A 34 -1.84 9.50 -11.57
CA VAL A 34 -0.49 9.13 -11.16
C VAL A 34 0.49 10.31 -11.25
N ASN A 35 0.35 11.19 -12.25
CA ASN A 35 1.28 12.32 -12.42
C ASN A 35 1.21 13.29 -11.25
N ARG A 36 0.04 13.45 -10.64
CA ARG A 36 -0.16 14.25 -9.42
C ARG A 36 0.34 13.54 -8.17
N TYR A 37 0.43 12.22 -8.20
CA TYR A 37 0.89 11.40 -7.08
C TYR A 37 2.41 11.25 -7.03
N LEU A 38 3.13 11.45 -8.13
CA LEU A 38 4.59 11.40 -8.21
C LEU A 38 5.27 12.37 -7.25
N GLY A 39 6.57 12.16 -7.02
CA GLY A 39 7.42 12.95 -6.13
C GLY A 39 7.44 12.39 -4.71
N THR A 40 7.82 13.22 -3.75
CA THR A 40 8.08 12.82 -2.37
C THR A 40 6.81 12.86 -1.52
N TRP A 41 6.66 11.85 -0.69
CA TRP A 41 5.68 11.73 0.37
C TRP A 41 6.39 11.42 1.69
N TYR A 42 5.98 12.09 2.75
CA TYR A 42 6.43 11.86 4.12
C TYR A 42 5.46 10.92 4.82
N GLU A 43 5.98 9.93 5.52
CA GLU A 43 5.16 9.03 6.31
C GLU A 43 4.82 9.68 7.66
N ILE A 44 3.55 9.95 7.90
CA ILE A 44 3.06 10.58 9.14
C ILE A 44 2.77 9.53 10.20
N ALA A 45 2.18 8.40 9.80
CA ALA A 45 1.90 7.29 10.70
C ALA A 45 1.81 5.97 9.94
N ARG A 46 2.08 4.87 10.63
CA ARG A 46 1.94 3.50 10.10
C ARG A 46 1.51 2.50 11.17
N LEU A 47 0.99 1.37 10.76
CA LEU A 47 0.97 0.16 11.60
C LEU A 47 2.36 -0.49 11.60
N ASP A 48 2.71 -1.20 12.69
CA ASP A 48 4.03 -1.82 12.82
C ASP A 48 4.19 -2.99 11.84
N HIS A 49 5.29 -2.99 11.11
CA HIS A 49 5.74 -4.11 10.28
C HIS A 49 7.27 -4.19 10.23
N SER A 50 7.77 -5.40 10.02
CA SER A 50 9.18 -5.74 10.27
C SER A 50 10.19 -4.99 9.40
N PHE A 51 9.80 -4.56 8.20
CA PHE A 51 10.71 -3.92 7.24
C PHE A 51 10.89 -2.40 7.47
N GLU A 52 10.08 -1.77 8.35
CA GLU A 52 10.21 -0.35 8.72
C GLU A 52 10.38 -0.14 10.24
N ARG A 53 10.49 -1.24 10.99
CA ARG A 53 10.62 -1.17 12.45
C ARG A 53 11.87 -0.44 12.87
N GLY A 54 11.73 0.59 13.71
CA GLY A 54 12.82 1.41 14.20
C GLY A 54 13.22 2.55 13.27
N LEU A 55 12.58 2.69 12.10
CA LEU A 55 12.83 3.80 11.18
C LEU A 55 12.04 5.04 11.59
N GLN A 56 12.70 6.19 11.52
CA GLN A 56 12.15 7.54 11.62
C GLN A 56 12.50 8.35 10.36
N GLN A 57 11.94 9.54 10.20
CA GLN A 57 12.17 10.39 9.02
C GLN A 57 11.88 9.66 7.70
N VAL A 58 10.84 8.82 7.69
CA VAL A 58 10.53 7.94 6.56
C VAL A 58 9.90 8.72 5.43
N THR A 59 10.43 8.52 4.23
CA THR A 59 9.90 9.10 2.99
C THR A 59 9.76 8.04 1.92
N ALA A 60 8.79 8.26 1.00
CA ALA A 60 8.64 7.50 -0.22
C ALA A 60 8.70 8.46 -1.40
N GLU A 61 9.55 8.18 -2.38
CA GLU A 61 9.64 8.93 -3.64
C GLU A 61 9.14 8.08 -4.80
N TYR A 62 8.22 8.62 -5.57
CA TYR A 62 7.63 7.96 -6.73
C TYR A 62 8.01 8.67 -8.02
N SER A 63 8.50 7.92 -9.02
CA SER A 63 8.83 8.43 -10.34
C SER A 63 8.42 7.44 -11.43
N LEU A 64 8.11 7.95 -12.64
CA LEU A 64 7.76 7.09 -13.75
C LEU A 64 8.97 6.29 -14.23
N ARG A 65 8.70 5.08 -14.69
CA ARG A 65 9.64 4.17 -15.34
C ARG A 65 9.35 4.09 -16.85
N ASP A 66 10.35 3.81 -17.64
CA ASP A 66 10.23 3.66 -19.11
C ASP A 66 9.31 2.49 -19.50
N ASP A 67 9.13 1.49 -18.61
CA ASP A 67 8.25 0.33 -18.82
C ASP A 67 6.77 0.60 -18.45
N GLY A 68 6.43 1.85 -18.13
CA GLY A 68 5.09 2.27 -17.73
C GLY A 68 4.72 1.96 -16.28
N GLY A 69 5.67 1.45 -15.50
CA GLY A 69 5.56 1.28 -14.05
C GLY A 69 5.99 2.53 -13.29
N ILE A 70 6.03 2.42 -11.98
CA ILE A 70 6.46 3.46 -11.04
C ILE A 70 7.68 2.93 -10.28
N LYS A 71 8.77 3.70 -10.27
CA LYS A 71 9.89 3.48 -9.36
C LYS A 71 9.49 4.01 -7.99
N VAL A 72 9.76 3.22 -6.97
CA VAL A 72 9.54 3.57 -5.56
C VAL A 72 10.88 3.59 -4.86
N VAL A 73 11.21 4.68 -4.18
CA VAL A 73 12.39 4.77 -3.32
C VAL A 73 11.92 5.13 -1.93
N ASN A 74 11.99 4.17 -1.02
CA ASN A 74 11.72 4.40 0.39
C ASN A 74 13.04 4.66 1.11
N ARG A 75 13.06 5.67 1.98
CA ARG A 75 14.20 5.99 2.83
C ARG A 75 13.72 6.20 4.26
N GLY A 76 14.50 5.76 5.23
CA GLY A 76 14.25 6.01 6.64
C GLY A 76 15.55 6.01 7.44
N PHE A 77 15.57 6.73 8.54
CA PHE A 77 16.70 6.75 9.45
C PHE A 77 16.52 5.68 10.53
N ASP A 78 17.40 4.67 10.54
CA ASP A 78 17.43 3.65 11.59
C ASP A 78 18.05 4.26 12.88
N THR A 79 17.20 4.47 13.86
CA THR A 79 17.59 5.11 15.12
C THR A 79 18.52 4.25 15.99
N GLN A 80 18.53 2.94 15.77
CA GLN A 80 19.40 2.01 16.51
C GLN A 80 20.79 1.94 15.88
N LYS A 81 20.85 1.86 14.54
CA LYS A 81 22.12 1.80 13.81
C LYS A 81 22.73 3.18 13.55
N GLN A 82 21.94 4.26 13.70
CA GLN A 82 22.33 5.65 13.40
C GLN A 82 22.76 5.82 11.92
N GLU A 83 22.04 5.18 11.01
CA GLU A 83 22.30 5.23 9.58
C GLU A 83 20.99 5.31 8.77
N TRP A 84 21.10 5.76 7.51
CA TRP A 84 19.99 5.78 6.59
C TRP A 84 19.85 4.43 5.89
N ASP A 85 18.66 3.87 5.95
CA ASP A 85 18.25 2.72 5.13
C ASP A 85 17.52 3.22 3.88
N GLU A 86 17.76 2.55 2.75
CA GLU A 86 17.07 2.80 1.48
C GLU A 86 16.62 1.49 0.85
N ALA A 87 15.38 1.47 0.36
CA ALA A 87 14.83 0.36 -0.39
C ALA A 87 14.28 0.87 -1.72
N ILE A 88 14.73 0.26 -2.83
CA ILE A 88 14.27 0.60 -4.17
C ILE A 88 13.35 -0.50 -4.69
N GLY A 89 12.13 -0.12 -5.04
CA GLY A 89 11.11 -0.99 -5.56
C GLY A 89 10.53 -0.52 -6.88
N LYS A 90 9.58 -1.29 -7.35
CA LYS A 90 8.77 -0.98 -8.54
C LYS A 90 7.31 -1.31 -8.28
N ALA A 91 6.42 -0.46 -8.76
CA ALA A 91 4.99 -0.67 -8.66
C ALA A 91 4.32 -0.65 -10.03
N TYR A 92 3.21 -1.36 -10.15
CA TYR A 92 2.39 -1.42 -11.36
C TYR A 92 0.92 -1.38 -10.98
N PHE A 93 0.09 -0.80 -11.82
CA PHE A 93 -1.36 -0.87 -11.65
C PHE A 93 -1.85 -2.33 -11.73
N VAL A 94 -2.84 -2.66 -10.93
CA VAL A 94 -3.49 -3.98 -10.94
C VAL A 94 -4.58 -4.03 -12.01
N GLY A 95 -5.28 -2.92 -12.23
CA GLY A 95 -6.36 -2.75 -13.20
C GLY A 95 -6.22 -1.42 -13.96
N ASP A 96 -7.30 -0.67 -13.99
CA ASP A 96 -7.35 0.62 -14.65
C ASP A 96 -6.44 1.64 -13.97
N LYS A 97 -5.82 2.53 -14.76
CA LYS A 97 -4.81 3.47 -14.27
C LYS A 97 -5.40 4.67 -13.52
N ASP A 98 -6.69 4.86 -13.62
CA ASP A 98 -7.46 5.86 -12.88
C ASP A 98 -8.01 5.35 -11.54
N VAL A 99 -7.61 4.13 -11.15
CA VAL A 99 -7.89 3.53 -9.83
C VAL A 99 -6.62 3.46 -9.03
N GLY A 100 -6.64 3.92 -7.78
CA GLY A 100 -5.51 3.93 -6.86
C GLY A 100 -5.11 2.53 -6.33
N GLN A 101 -5.16 1.50 -7.21
CA GLN A 101 -4.82 0.13 -6.88
C GLN A 101 -3.56 -0.34 -7.61
N LEU A 102 -2.50 -0.54 -6.86
CA LEU A 102 -1.20 -0.97 -7.36
C LEU A 102 -0.71 -2.22 -6.62
N LYS A 103 0.30 -2.84 -7.20
CA LYS A 103 1.13 -3.85 -6.57
C LYS A 103 2.57 -3.38 -6.57
N VAL A 104 3.28 -3.53 -5.45
CA VAL A 104 4.66 -3.08 -5.28
C VAL A 104 5.57 -4.26 -4.95
N SER A 105 6.79 -4.22 -5.48
CA SER A 105 7.83 -5.21 -5.20
C SER A 105 9.16 -4.51 -4.91
N PHE A 106 9.77 -4.87 -3.78
CA PHE A 106 11.15 -4.54 -3.42
C PHE A 106 12.06 -5.76 -3.62
N PHE A 107 11.50 -6.96 -3.64
CA PHE A 107 12.22 -8.23 -3.83
C PHE A 107 11.45 -9.08 -4.84
N GLY A 108 11.81 -8.96 -6.12
CA GLY A 108 11.17 -9.80 -7.15
C GLY A 108 11.44 -11.29 -6.92
N PRO A 109 10.49 -12.18 -7.25
CA PRO A 109 9.27 -11.93 -8.03
C PRO A 109 8.02 -11.60 -7.18
N PHE A 110 8.15 -11.35 -5.88
CA PHE A 110 7.04 -11.17 -4.95
C PHE A 110 6.50 -9.73 -5.00
N TYR A 111 5.18 -9.59 -5.01
CA TYR A 111 4.46 -8.31 -5.00
C TYR A 111 3.48 -8.27 -3.84
N GLY A 112 3.44 -7.15 -3.12
CA GLY A 112 2.41 -6.81 -2.15
C GLY A 112 1.39 -5.82 -2.72
N GLY A 113 0.18 -5.79 -2.17
CA GLY A 113 -0.81 -4.78 -2.48
C GLY A 113 -0.37 -3.40 -1.99
N TYR A 114 -0.65 -2.36 -2.77
CA TYR A 114 -0.49 -0.96 -2.44
C TYR A 114 -1.74 -0.23 -2.92
N ASN A 115 -2.64 0.05 -1.99
CA ASN A 115 -3.97 0.53 -2.29
C ASN A 115 -4.17 1.90 -1.64
N ILE A 116 -4.37 2.93 -2.44
CA ILE A 116 -4.69 4.27 -1.97
C ILE A 116 -6.19 4.28 -1.67
N ILE A 117 -6.56 4.36 -0.39
CA ILE A 117 -7.93 4.22 0.09
C ILE A 117 -8.54 5.54 0.57
N ALA A 118 -7.72 6.58 0.72
CA ALA A 118 -8.14 7.97 0.83
C ALA A 118 -7.07 8.85 0.20
N LEU A 119 -7.50 9.91 -0.47
CA LEU A 119 -6.62 10.87 -1.13
C LEU A 119 -7.28 12.25 -1.13
N ASP A 120 -6.55 13.24 -0.67
CA ASP A 120 -6.97 14.64 -0.75
C ASP A 120 -7.13 15.12 -2.20
N GLU A 121 -8.14 15.93 -2.48
CA GLU A 121 -8.38 16.45 -3.84
C GLU A 121 -7.19 17.25 -4.40
N ALA A 122 -6.42 17.92 -3.52
CA ALA A 122 -5.19 18.62 -3.90
C ALA A 122 -3.94 17.72 -3.85
N TYR A 123 -4.08 16.42 -3.52
CA TYR A 123 -2.98 15.46 -3.38
C TYR A 123 -1.97 15.84 -2.28
N GLN A 124 -2.44 16.43 -1.18
CA GLN A 124 -1.57 16.84 -0.08
C GLN A 124 -1.38 15.74 0.98
N TYR A 125 -2.37 14.86 1.15
CA TYR A 125 -2.27 13.71 2.05
C TYR A 125 -3.03 12.51 1.49
N ALA A 126 -2.63 11.32 1.92
CA ALA A 126 -3.19 10.06 1.48
C ALA A 126 -3.20 9.03 2.61
N MET A 127 -4.11 8.08 2.51
CA MET A 127 -4.11 6.86 3.32
C MET A 127 -3.96 5.67 2.40
N VAL A 128 -3.00 4.81 2.71
CA VAL A 128 -2.62 3.65 1.89
C VAL A 128 -2.71 2.40 2.73
N CYS A 129 -3.24 1.31 2.17
CA CYS A 129 -3.19 0.01 2.82
C CYS A 129 -2.53 -1.06 1.95
N GLY A 130 -2.02 -2.09 2.61
CA GLY A 130 -1.49 -3.28 1.98
C GLY A 130 -2.57 -4.29 1.57
N PRO A 131 -2.20 -5.57 1.39
CA PRO A 131 -3.13 -6.62 0.98
C PRO A 131 -4.12 -7.02 2.08
N ASP A 132 -3.85 -6.65 3.32
CA ASP A 132 -4.70 -6.90 4.49
C ASP A 132 -4.61 -5.74 5.50
N ARG A 133 -5.39 -5.83 6.59
CA ARG A 133 -5.47 -4.78 7.62
C ARG A 133 -4.27 -4.68 8.56
N ALA A 134 -3.25 -5.52 8.40
CA ALA A 134 -2.00 -5.38 9.14
C ALA A 134 -1.12 -4.24 8.60
N TYR A 135 -1.42 -3.74 7.40
CA TYR A 135 -0.63 -2.71 6.72
C TYR A 135 -1.45 -1.45 6.47
N LEU A 136 -1.05 -0.36 7.08
CA LEU A 136 -1.65 0.97 6.91
C LEU A 136 -0.57 2.03 7.01
N TRP A 137 -0.65 3.04 6.13
CA TRP A 137 0.19 4.23 6.14
C TRP A 137 -0.68 5.48 5.97
N ILE A 138 -0.34 6.53 6.68
CA ILE A 138 -0.80 7.90 6.46
C ILE A 138 0.39 8.67 5.92
N LEU A 139 0.23 9.23 4.72
CA LEU A 139 1.27 9.94 4.00
C LEU A 139 0.87 11.41 3.79
N ALA A 140 1.85 12.31 3.76
CA ALA A 140 1.64 13.73 3.43
C ALA A 140 2.74 14.28 2.54
N ARG A 141 2.48 15.44 1.89
CA ARG A 141 3.48 16.15 1.08
C ARG A 141 4.48 16.94 1.92
N THR A 142 4.19 17.13 3.20
CA THR A 142 5.04 17.81 4.16
C THR A 142 5.31 16.91 5.35
N PRO A 143 6.45 17.08 6.06
CA PRO A 143 6.74 16.28 7.24
C PRO A 143 5.75 16.50 8.39
N ASP A 144 5.07 17.64 8.38
CA ASP A 144 4.01 17.98 9.32
C ASP A 144 2.65 17.95 8.61
N LEU A 145 1.67 17.35 9.27
CA LEU A 145 0.28 17.36 8.85
C LEU A 145 -0.59 17.88 10.00
N ASP A 146 -1.56 18.75 9.67
CA ASP A 146 -2.49 19.28 10.66
C ASP A 146 -3.15 18.15 11.47
N GLN A 147 -3.14 18.27 12.81
CA GLN A 147 -3.62 17.23 13.70
C GLN A 147 -5.10 16.89 13.46
N SER A 148 -5.91 17.85 13.06
CA SER A 148 -7.33 17.59 12.74
C SER A 148 -7.51 16.73 11.50
N ILE A 149 -6.59 16.81 10.53
CA ILE A 149 -6.56 15.94 9.36
C ILE A 149 -6.12 14.53 9.78
N VAL A 150 -5.05 14.43 10.58
CA VAL A 150 -4.58 13.15 11.13
C VAL A 150 -5.71 12.44 11.89
N ASP A 151 -6.38 13.14 12.80
CA ASP A 151 -7.48 12.59 13.59
C ASP A 151 -8.64 12.09 12.71
N SER A 152 -8.94 12.81 11.63
CA SER A 152 -9.97 12.43 10.67
C SER A 152 -9.60 11.16 9.90
N LEU A 153 -8.35 11.05 9.45
CA LEU A 153 -7.84 9.85 8.76
C LEU A 153 -7.78 8.64 9.70
N VAL A 154 -7.30 8.83 10.92
CA VAL A 154 -7.28 7.77 11.97
C VAL A 154 -8.68 7.29 12.29
N LYS A 155 -9.65 8.20 12.43
CA LYS A 155 -11.06 7.84 12.65
C LYS A 155 -11.64 7.05 11.46
N ALA A 156 -11.34 7.47 10.23
CA ALA A 156 -11.77 6.77 9.02
C ALA A 156 -11.16 5.36 8.96
N ALA A 157 -9.85 5.22 9.23
CA ALA A 157 -9.16 3.93 9.30
C ALA A 157 -9.78 3.00 10.35
N GLY A 158 -10.10 3.52 11.53
CA GLY A 158 -10.80 2.76 12.57
C GLY A 158 -12.18 2.25 12.12
N GLY A 159 -12.93 3.09 11.37
CA GLY A 159 -14.19 2.70 10.75
C GLY A 159 -14.05 1.58 9.70
N LEU A 160 -12.90 1.46 9.06
CA LEU A 160 -12.55 0.39 8.12
C LEU A 160 -11.96 -0.85 8.81
N GLY A 161 -11.84 -0.85 10.14
CA GLY A 161 -11.39 -2.00 10.94
C GLY A 161 -9.87 -2.13 11.10
N PHE A 162 -9.10 -1.07 10.85
CA PHE A 162 -7.68 -1.06 11.17
C PHE A 162 -7.45 -0.87 12.67
N ALA A 163 -6.35 -1.44 13.20
CA ALA A 163 -5.97 -1.34 14.61
C ALA A 163 -5.32 0.03 14.92
N THR A 164 -6.09 1.11 14.81
CA THR A 164 -5.59 2.49 14.90
C THR A 164 -4.95 2.85 16.23
N GLN A 165 -5.25 2.12 17.30
CA GLN A 165 -4.60 2.24 18.61
C GLN A 165 -3.14 1.76 18.61
N GLU A 166 -2.71 1.05 17.55
CA GLU A 166 -1.35 0.53 17.36
C GLU A 166 -0.51 1.38 16.39
N LEU A 167 -1.07 2.51 15.92
CA LEU A 167 -0.35 3.39 15.01
C LEU A 167 0.92 3.95 15.66
N ILE A 168 2.01 3.85 14.90
CA ILE A 168 3.29 4.50 15.19
C ILE A 168 3.31 5.81 14.41
N TYR A 169 3.52 6.92 15.11
CA TYR A 169 3.72 8.23 14.49
C TYR A 169 5.20 8.43 14.21
N VAL A 170 5.50 8.87 13.00
CA VAL A 170 6.87 9.02 12.52
C VAL A 170 7.38 10.43 12.83
N ASP A 171 8.53 10.48 13.49
CA ASP A 171 9.23 11.74 13.77
C ASP A 171 10.07 12.16 12.55
N HIS A 172 10.03 13.45 12.22
CA HIS A 172 10.76 14.05 11.10
C HIS A 172 11.75 15.15 11.54
N GLU A 173 11.98 15.29 12.86
CA GLU A 173 12.98 16.22 13.42
C GLU A 173 14.41 15.66 13.42
#